data_ad0b7ba7e11ea71e2438364985087d89
#
_entry.id   ad0b7ba7e11ea71e2438364985087d89
#
_cell.length_a   1.000
_cell.length_b   1.000
_cell.length_c   1.000
_cell.angle_alpha   90.00
_cell.angle_beta   90.00
_cell.angle_gamma   90.00
#
_symmetry.space_group_name_H-M   'P 1'
#
loop_
_entity.id
_entity.type
_entity.pdbx_description
1 polymer ?
#
loop_
_entity_poly.entity_id
_entity_poly.type
_entity_poly.pdbx_seq_one_letter_code
_entity_poly.pdbx_strand_id
1 'polypeptide(L)'
;MISSWNWKLLSLVFLLASWSAWGMARARGAGLKHIHLYMHETFTGPNATLFAVVPPLVGVGDNTSMFGMVGVLDDELRDGPDPSNSSLVGRFQSLFAFAGLVTPPGMQTATSLVFTAGEHAGSTLVMVGSIVSSEGPYETAVVGGTGAFRMARGYCVLKAVWSPTPVSTVYEVNLLVKTEGKLLAKMDAWRRRYAL
;
A
#
# COMPACT_ATOMS: atom_id res chain seq x y z
N MET A 1 -16.42 -54.67 -30.18
CA MET A 1 -15.01 -54.32 -29.98
C MET A 1 -14.93 -52.83 -29.68
N ILE A 2 -14.90 -52.44 -28.41
CA ILE A 2 -14.72 -51.04 -27.97
C ILE A 2 -13.21 -50.83 -27.85
N SER A 3 -12.67 -49.94 -28.71
CA SER A 3 -11.26 -49.79 -28.92
C SER A 3 -10.53 -49.26 -27.64
N SER A 4 -9.39 -49.83 -27.36
CA SER A 4 -8.48 -49.55 -26.22
C SER A 4 -7.88 -48.11 -26.21
N TRP A 5 -8.34 -47.26 -27.11
CA TRP A 5 -7.82 -45.87 -27.25
C TRP A 5 -8.45 -44.86 -26.30
N ASN A 6 -9.64 -45.12 -25.78
CA ASN A 6 -10.35 -44.17 -24.92
C ASN A 6 -9.80 -44.07 -23.50
N TRP A 7 -9.11 -45.09 -23.02
CA TRP A 7 -8.56 -45.10 -21.64
C TRP A 7 -7.31 -44.25 -21.48
N LYS A 8 -6.50 -44.17 -22.53
CA LYS A 8 -5.28 -43.33 -22.49
C LYS A 8 -5.60 -41.82 -22.55
N LEU A 9 -6.65 -41.43 -23.28
CA LEU A 9 -7.12 -40.04 -23.33
C LEU A 9 -7.79 -39.62 -22.02
N LEU A 10 -8.56 -40.48 -21.39
CA LEU A 10 -9.18 -40.21 -20.09
C LEU A 10 -8.13 -40.07 -18.98
N SER A 11 -7.08 -40.89 -18.98
CA SER A 11 -5.99 -40.77 -17.99
C SER A 11 -5.17 -39.50 -18.18
N LEU A 12 -4.97 -39.02 -19.43
CA LEU A 12 -4.26 -37.77 -19.72
C LEU A 12 -5.06 -36.54 -19.26
N VAL A 13 -6.38 -36.53 -19.45
CA VAL A 13 -7.28 -35.47 -19.00
C VAL A 13 -7.34 -35.40 -17.47
N PHE A 14 -7.35 -36.54 -16.78
CA PHE A 14 -7.29 -36.59 -15.31
C PHE A 14 -5.95 -36.08 -14.75
N LEU A 15 -4.83 -36.40 -15.40
CA LEU A 15 -3.50 -35.88 -14.99
C LEU A 15 -3.37 -34.36 -15.20
N LEU A 16 -3.88 -33.81 -16.29
CA LEU A 16 -3.88 -32.37 -16.54
C LEU A 16 -4.83 -31.62 -15.59
N ALA A 17 -5.98 -32.19 -15.25
CA ALA A 17 -6.91 -31.61 -14.28
C ALA A 17 -6.36 -31.63 -12.85
N SER A 18 -5.57 -32.64 -12.47
CA SER A 18 -4.92 -32.70 -11.15
C SER A 18 -3.80 -31.68 -11.00
N TRP A 19 -3.06 -31.36 -12.07
CA TRP A 19 -2.02 -30.33 -12.04
C TRP A 19 -2.60 -28.92 -11.92
N SER A 20 -3.73 -28.64 -12.56
CA SER A 20 -4.42 -27.33 -12.42
C SER A 20 -5.02 -27.15 -11.02
N ALA A 21 -5.57 -28.21 -10.41
CA ALA A 21 -6.09 -28.17 -9.04
C ALA A 21 -4.97 -27.97 -7.98
N TRP A 22 -3.80 -28.54 -8.19
CA TRP A 22 -2.65 -28.33 -7.30
C TRP A 22 -2.04 -26.93 -7.44
N GLY A 23 -2.05 -26.34 -8.64
CA GLY A 23 -1.64 -24.94 -8.87
C GLY A 23 -2.57 -23.96 -8.18
N MET A 24 -3.88 -24.15 -8.25
CA MET A 24 -4.87 -23.28 -7.60
C MET A 24 -4.94 -23.47 -6.08
N ALA A 25 -4.72 -24.68 -5.57
CA ALA A 25 -4.66 -24.91 -4.12
C ALA A 25 -3.44 -24.25 -3.46
N ARG A 26 -2.32 -24.12 -4.18
CA ARG A 26 -1.12 -23.44 -3.69
C ARG A 26 -1.25 -21.92 -3.65
N ALA A 27 -2.09 -21.35 -4.51
CA ALA A 27 -2.41 -19.90 -4.52
C ALA A 27 -3.35 -19.50 -3.36
N ARG A 28 -4.14 -20.42 -2.82
CA ARG A 28 -5.07 -20.17 -1.69
C ARG A 28 -4.40 -20.15 -0.30
N GLY A 29 -3.11 -20.46 -0.19
CA GLY A 29 -2.39 -20.56 1.09
C GLY A 29 -1.49 -19.38 1.44
N ALA A 30 -1.45 -18.33 0.64
CA ALA A 30 -0.69 -17.13 0.94
C ALA A 30 -1.62 -16.14 1.64
N GLY A 31 -1.56 -16.07 2.98
CA GLY A 31 -2.40 -15.21 3.79
C GLY A 31 -2.27 -13.74 3.38
N LEU A 32 -3.22 -13.27 2.56
CA LEU A 32 -3.45 -11.85 2.34
C LEU A 32 -4.03 -11.29 3.64
N LYS A 33 -3.36 -10.31 4.22
CA LYS A 33 -3.85 -9.53 5.35
C LYS A 33 -4.49 -8.25 4.82
N HIS A 34 -5.73 -8.00 5.21
CA HIS A 34 -6.39 -6.72 5.02
C HIS A 34 -6.15 -5.86 6.25
N ILE A 35 -5.63 -4.65 6.04
CA ILE A 35 -5.43 -3.64 7.07
C ILE A 35 -6.23 -2.42 6.65
N HIS A 36 -7.14 -1.97 7.52
CA HIS A 36 -8.03 -0.86 7.27
C HIS A 36 -7.78 0.22 8.30
N LEU A 37 -7.39 1.42 7.85
CA LEU A 37 -7.01 2.56 8.67
C LEU A 37 -7.53 3.85 8.04
N TYR A 38 -7.30 4.98 8.72
CA TYR A 38 -7.68 6.32 8.27
C TYR A 38 -6.50 7.28 8.42
N MET A 39 -6.21 8.03 7.36
CA MET A 39 -5.21 9.08 7.32
C MET A 39 -5.90 10.44 7.45
N HIS A 40 -5.42 11.28 8.37
CA HIS A 40 -5.99 12.59 8.65
C HIS A 40 -5.04 13.67 8.16
N GLU A 41 -5.34 14.28 7.01
CA GLU A 41 -4.51 15.28 6.34
C GLU A 41 -5.07 16.68 6.56
N THR A 42 -4.18 17.64 6.81
CA THR A 42 -4.50 19.07 6.88
C THR A 42 -3.60 19.84 5.91
N PHE A 43 -4.21 20.47 4.90
CA PHE A 43 -3.48 21.08 3.78
C PHE A 43 -2.87 22.44 4.12
N THR A 44 -3.49 23.22 5.01
CA THR A 44 -3.05 24.58 5.32
C THR A 44 -3.37 24.95 6.77
N GLY A 45 -2.75 26.05 7.24
CA GLY A 45 -2.97 26.58 8.59
C GLY A 45 -1.90 26.12 9.58
N PRO A 46 -2.06 26.48 10.88
CA PRO A 46 -1.05 26.22 11.91
C PRO A 46 -0.84 24.73 12.19
N ASN A 47 -1.82 23.89 11.85
CA ASN A 47 -1.77 22.44 12.03
C ASN A 47 -1.60 21.70 10.70
N ALA A 48 -1.10 22.36 9.65
CA ALA A 48 -0.86 21.73 8.37
C ALA A 48 0.12 20.56 8.53
N THR A 49 -0.18 19.47 7.84
CA THR A 49 0.63 18.23 7.84
C THR A 49 1.29 17.98 6.50
N LEU A 50 0.92 18.77 5.47
CA LEU A 50 1.48 18.72 4.12
C LEU A 50 2.19 20.04 3.80
N PHE A 51 3.41 19.95 3.23
CA PHE A 51 4.21 21.11 2.85
C PHE A 51 4.87 20.92 1.49
N ALA A 52 4.77 21.94 0.62
CA ALA A 52 5.60 22.06 -0.56
C ALA A 52 6.98 22.58 -0.14
N VAL A 53 8.04 21.81 -0.37
CA VAL A 53 9.43 22.20 -0.08
C VAL A 53 10.14 22.75 -1.30
N VAL A 54 9.70 22.39 -2.50
CA VAL A 54 10.09 22.98 -3.79
C VAL A 54 8.82 23.44 -4.49
N PRO A 55 8.71 24.73 -4.88
CA PRO A 55 7.53 25.20 -5.60
C PRO A 55 7.48 24.64 -7.02
N PRO A 56 6.30 24.64 -7.68
CA PRO A 56 6.19 24.24 -9.07
C PRO A 56 7.03 25.13 -10.00
N LEU A 57 7.48 24.57 -11.11
CA LEU A 57 8.23 25.31 -12.13
C LEU A 57 7.26 26.20 -12.93
N VAL A 58 7.56 27.50 -12.95
CA VAL A 58 6.75 28.47 -13.69
C VAL A 58 7.00 28.37 -15.19
N GLY A 59 5.94 28.33 -16.02
CA GLY A 59 6.05 28.30 -17.47
C GLY A 59 6.50 26.96 -18.07
N VAL A 60 6.45 25.88 -17.29
CA VAL A 60 6.76 24.51 -17.72
C VAL A 60 5.51 23.64 -17.58
N GLY A 61 5.18 22.89 -18.63
CA GLY A 61 3.94 22.12 -18.69
C GLY A 61 2.70 22.99 -18.88
N ASP A 62 1.54 22.47 -18.50
CA ASP A 62 0.36 23.32 -18.32
C ASP A 62 0.38 24.02 -16.96
N ASN A 63 -0.31 25.15 -16.83
CA ASN A 63 -0.29 25.93 -15.59
C ASN A 63 -1.01 25.25 -14.40
N THR A 64 -1.58 24.06 -14.61
CA THR A 64 -2.35 23.29 -13.61
C THR A 64 -1.65 22.01 -13.19
N SER A 65 -0.59 21.61 -13.89
CA SER A 65 0.12 20.34 -13.64
C SER A 65 0.96 20.32 -12.37
N MET A 66 1.29 21.47 -11.80
CA MET A 66 2.20 21.63 -10.66
C MET A 66 3.58 20.95 -10.87
N PHE A 67 3.98 20.80 -12.14
CA PHE A 67 5.21 20.10 -12.51
C PHE A 67 6.46 20.66 -11.80
N GLY A 68 7.29 19.74 -11.27
CA GLY A 68 8.51 20.07 -10.53
C GLY A 68 8.29 20.39 -9.06
N MET A 69 7.02 20.50 -8.57
CA MET A 69 6.76 20.64 -7.15
C MET A 69 7.20 19.37 -6.41
N VAL A 70 7.92 19.56 -5.31
CA VAL A 70 8.27 18.50 -4.35
C VAL A 70 7.72 18.85 -2.99
N GLY A 71 7.12 17.89 -2.32
CA GLY A 71 6.56 18.11 -1.00
C GLY A 71 6.73 16.91 -0.07
N VAL A 72 6.42 17.15 1.19
CA VAL A 72 6.40 16.15 2.25
C VAL A 72 5.08 16.24 3.00
N LEU A 73 4.67 15.11 3.57
CA LEU A 73 3.53 15.07 4.50
C LEU A 73 3.84 14.09 5.65
N ASP A 74 3.22 14.37 6.80
CA ASP A 74 3.31 13.53 8.00
C ASP A 74 1.97 13.58 8.72
N ASP A 75 1.08 12.64 8.35
CA ASP A 75 -0.30 12.58 8.79
C ASP A 75 -0.51 11.59 9.91
N GLU A 76 -1.51 11.84 10.76
CA GLU A 76 -1.96 10.84 11.72
C GLU A 76 -2.61 9.65 11.00
N LEU A 77 -2.20 8.45 11.41
CA LEU A 77 -2.82 7.19 10.99
C LEU A 77 -3.62 6.63 12.17
N ARG A 78 -4.94 6.49 12.00
CA ARG A 78 -5.89 6.12 13.04
C ARG A 78 -6.72 4.90 12.66
N ASP A 79 -7.32 4.24 13.66
CA ASP A 79 -8.22 3.09 13.46
C ASP A 79 -9.67 3.48 13.15
N GLY A 80 -10.00 4.77 13.12
CA GLY A 80 -11.31 5.30 12.76
C GLY A 80 -11.27 6.68 12.14
N PRO A 81 -12.37 7.10 11.47
CA PRO A 81 -12.43 8.35 10.74
C PRO A 81 -12.59 9.59 11.63
N ASP A 82 -13.10 9.44 12.85
CA ASP A 82 -13.28 10.52 13.80
C ASP A 82 -12.14 10.55 14.81
N PRO A 83 -11.29 11.61 14.82
CA PRO A 83 -10.16 11.69 15.75
C PRO A 83 -10.57 11.72 17.21
N SER A 84 -11.80 12.15 17.53
CA SER A 84 -12.32 12.18 18.91
C SER A 84 -12.70 10.79 19.45
N ASN A 85 -12.94 9.83 18.55
CA ASN A 85 -13.43 8.49 18.86
C ASN A 85 -12.60 7.38 18.21
N SER A 86 -11.33 7.66 17.94
CA SER A 86 -10.39 6.70 17.34
C SER A 86 -9.03 6.79 17.99
N SER A 87 -8.27 5.69 17.90
CA SER A 87 -6.93 5.60 18.46
C SER A 87 -5.88 5.91 17.42
N LEU A 88 -4.82 6.64 17.81
CA LEU A 88 -3.64 6.82 16.98
C LEU A 88 -2.91 5.48 16.88
N VAL A 89 -2.73 5.01 15.63
CA VAL A 89 -2.04 3.75 15.31
C VAL A 89 -0.62 4.01 14.84
N GLY A 90 -0.38 5.16 14.22
CA GLY A 90 0.92 5.51 13.67
C GLY A 90 0.92 6.79 12.88
N ARG A 91 1.86 6.85 11.92
CA ARG A 91 2.04 8.00 11.02
C ARG A 91 2.04 7.53 9.57
N PHE A 92 1.46 8.34 8.70
CA PHE A 92 1.54 8.22 7.24
C PHE A 92 2.51 9.29 6.75
N GLN A 93 3.75 8.90 6.46
CA GLN A 93 4.83 9.80 6.07
C GLN A 93 5.15 9.63 4.59
N SER A 94 5.12 10.71 3.82
CA SER A 94 5.38 10.63 2.38
C SER A 94 6.26 11.77 1.88
N LEU A 95 7.13 11.40 0.94
CA LEU A 95 7.75 12.32 0.00
C LEU A 95 6.98 12.21 -1.32
N PHE A 96 6.61 13.33 -1.93
CA PHE A 96 5.94 13.33 -3.23
C PHE A 96 6.53 14.38 -4.18
N ALA A 97 6.40 14.11 -5.49
CA ALA A 97 6.83 15.02 -6.54
C ALA A 97 5.86 15.00 -7.72
N PHE A 98 5.46 16.16 -8.22
CA PHE A 98 4.65 16.27 -9.42
C PHE A 98 5.55 16.12 -10.66
N ALA A 99 5.46 14.99 -11.33
CA ALA A 99 6.31 14.58 -12.46
C ALA A 99 5.57 14.60 -13.82
N GLY A 100 4.27 14.86 -13.84
CA GLY A 100 3.48 15.01 -15.06
C GLY A 100 3.52 16.45 -15.57
N LEU A 101 3.84 16.63 -16.86
CA LEU A 101 3.85 17.95 -17.53
C LEU A 101 2.46 18.52 -17.80
N VAL A 102 1.44 17.67 -17.81
CA VAL A 102 0.04 18.03 -18.14
C VAL A 102 -0.91 17.43 -17.11
N THR A 103 -2.11 18.01 -17.03
CA THR A 103 -3.19 17.53 -16.17
C THR A 103 -3.84 16.25 -16.74
N PRO A 104 -4.14 15.21 -15.90
CA PRO A 104 -3.92 15.17 -14.45
C PRO A 104 -2.42 15.05 -14.12
N PRO A 105 -1.94 15.78 -13.11
CA PRO A 105 -0.54 15.75 -12.72
C PRO A 105 -0.15 14.35 -12.23
N GLY A 106 0.87 13.77 -12.84
CA GLY A 106 1.45 12.50 -12.38
C GLY A 106 2.25 12.73 -11.10
N MET A 107 1.62 12.58 -9.93
CA MET A 107 2.30 12.74 -8.64
C MET A 107 2.95 11.41 -8.25
N GLN A 108 4.29 11.38 -8.23
CA GLN A 108 5.05 10.26 -7.71
C GLN A 108 5.10 10.32 -6.19
N THR A 109 4.90 9.20 -5.51
CA THR A 109 4.93 9.11 -4.05
C THR A 109 5.88 8.02 -3.56
N ALA A 110 6.59 8.31 -2.47
CA ALA A 110 7.34 7.35 -1.67
C ALA A 110 6.89 7.48 -0.22
N THR A 111 6.11 6.52 0.24
CA THR A 111 5.36 6.60 1.50
C THR A 111 5.79 5.51 2.46
N SER A 112 5.91 5.86 3.73
CA SER A 112 6.08 4.92 4.84
C SER A 112 4.93 5.03 5.82
N LEU A 113 4.21 3.94 6.07
CA LEU A 113 3.36 3.82 7.24
C LEU A 113 4.23 3.38 8.41
N VAL A 114 4.34 4.20 9.45
CA VAL A 114 5.12 3.94 10.65
C VAL A 114 4.16 3.60 11.78
N PHE A 115 4.10 2.34 12.19
CA PHE A 115 3.20 1.89 13.24
C PHE A 115 3.84 2.15 14.62
N THR A 116 3.21 3.01 15.42
CA THR A 116 3.69 3.38 16.76
C THR A 116 2.90 2.71 17.87
N ALA A 117 1.71 2.17 17.56
CA ALA A 117 0.84 1.49 18.51
C ALA A 117 0.13 0.28 17.87
N GLY A 118 -0.57 -0.50 18.69
CA GLY A 118 -1.36 -1.65 18.28
C GLY A 118 -0.51 -2.88 17.91
N GLU A 119 -1.13 -3.81 17.16
CA GLU A 119 -0.56 -5.12 16.80
C GLU A 119 0.76 -5.01 16.02
N HIS A 120 0.96 -3.89 15.28
CA HIS A 120 2.09 -3.71 14.38
C HIS A 120 3.13 -2.71 14.90
N ALA A 121 3.04 -2.29 16.16
CA ALA A 121 3.97 -1.33 16.76
C ALA A 121 5.44 -1.70 16.50
N GLY A 122 6.26 -0.70 16.12
CA GLY A 122 7.67 -0.89 15.77
C GLY A 122 7.92 -1.42 14.34
N SER A 123 6.86 -1.59 13.54
CA SER A 123 6.95 -2.03 12.14
C SER A 123 6.69 -0.87 11.18
N THR A 124 7.15 -1.01 9.94
CA THR A 124 6.82 -0.07 8.85
C THR A 124 6.32 -0.82 7.62
N LEU A 125 5.43 -0.18 6.84
CA LEU A 125 5.07 -0.57 5.47
C LEU A 125 5.54 0.52 4.52
N VAL A 126 6.14 0.13 3.40
CA VAL A 126 6.64 1.07 2.38
C VAL A 126 5.82 0.91 1.10
N MET A 127 5.34 2.04 0.60
CA MET A 127 4.56 2.13 -0.63
C MET A 127 5.23 3.09 -1.61
N VAL A 128 5.16 2.76 -2.89
CA VAL A 128 5.63 3.61 -3.99
C VAL A 128 4.61 3.54 -5.11
N GLY A 129 4.30 4.67 -5.70
CA GLY A 129 3.38 4.69 -6.83
C GLY A 129 3.20 6.08 -7.42
N SER A 130 2.47 6.10 -8.53
CA SER A 130 2.07 7.33 -9.21
C SER A 130 0.58 7.55 -9.02
N ILE A 131 0.21 8.70 -8.49
CA ILE A 131 -1.18 9.17 -8.47
C ILE A 131 -1.42 9.91 -9.77
N VAL A 132 -2.24 9.33 -10.64
CA VAL A 132 -2.48 9.80 -12.02
C VAL A 132 -3.91 10.33 -12.23
N SER A 133 -4.67 10.52 -11.17
CA SER A 133 -6.04 11.05 -11.19
C SER A 133 -6.17 12.19 -10.20
N SER A 134 -6.99 13.17 -10.50
CA SER A 134 -7.38 14.23 -9.57
C SER A 134 -8.51 13.79 -8.62
N GLU A 135 -9.22 12.71 -8.97
CA GLU A 135 -10.36 12.18 -8.24
C GLU A 135 -10.11 10.72 -7.89
N GLY A 136 -9.85 10.41 -6.61
CA GLY A 136 -9.63 9.05 -6.16
C GLY A 136 -10.69 8.03 -6.62
N PRO A 137 -10.57 6.77 -6.25
CA PRO A 137 -9.56 6.22 -5.34
C PRO A 137 -8.16 6.14 -5.96
N TYR A 138 -7.13 6.27 -5.12
CA TYR A 138 -5.72 6.20 -5.53
C TYR A 138 -5.12 4.85 -5.14
N GLU A 139 -4.50 4.17 -6.09
CA GLU A 139 -3.80 2.90 -5.82
C GLU A 139 -2.29 3.09 -5.85
N THR A 140 -1.59 2.54 -4.86
CA THR A 140 -0.13 2.49 -4.79
C THR A 140 0.36 1.10 -4.42
N ALA A 141 1.53 0.70 -4.93
CA ALA A 141 2.09 -0.61 -4.65
C ALA A 141 2.78 -0.66 -3.27
N VAL A 142 2.51 -1.69 -2.48
CA VAL A 142 3.30 -2.04 -1.30
C VAL A 142 4.56 -2.78 -1.77
N VAL A 143 5.72 -2.16 -1.59
CA VAL A 143 7.00 -2.66 -2.09
C VAL A 143 7.86 -3.33 -1.02
N GLY A 144 7.49 -3.21 0.25
CA GLY A 144 8.20 -3.81 1.37
C GLY A 144 7.78 -3.26 2.72
N GLY A 145 8.61 -3.53 3.72
CA GLY A 145 8.44 -3.02 5.08
C GLY A 145 9.45 -3.61 6.04
N THR A 146 9.34 -3.24 7.31
CA THR A 146 10.17 -3.74 8.40
C THR A 146 9.34 -4.45 9.46
N GLY A 147 9.97 -5.09 10.43
CA GLY A 147 9.27 -5.77 11.52
C GLY A 147 8.31 -6.85 10.99
N ALA A 148 7.04 -6.74 11.35
CA ALA A 148 5.97 -7.67 10.92
C ALA A 148 5.75 -7.65 9.39
N PHE A 149 6.20 -6.60 8.69
CA PHE A 149 6.00 -6.41 7.25
C PHE A 149 7.28 -6.63 6.43
N ARG A 150 8.31 -7.23 7.00
CA ARG A 150 9.51 -7.59 6.23
C ARG A 150 9.12 -8.49 5.05
N MET A 151 9.66 -8.19 3.84
CA MET A 151 9.34 -8.85 2.58
C MET A 151 7.86 -8.72 2.14
N ALA A 152 7.09 -7.80 2.74
CA ALA A 152 5.70 -7.55 2.37
C ALA A 152 5.58 -7.13 0.89
N ARG A 153 4.48 -7.56 0.26
CA ARG A 153 4.05 -7.14 -1.08
C ARG A 153 2.54 -7.00 -1.10
N GLY A 154 2.04 -6.10 -1.91
CA GLY A 154 0.61 -5.87 -2.03
C GLY A 154 0.30 -4.52 -2.65
N TYR A 155 -0.84 -3.97 -2.27
CA TYR A 155 -1.25 -2.64 -2.70
C TYR A 155 -2.06 -1.93 -1.61
N CYS A 156 -2.14 -0.61 -1.73
CA CYS A 156 -2.94 0.27 -0.92
C CYS A 156 -3.91 1.02 -1.82
N VAL A 157 -5.16 1.11 -1.41
CA VAL A 157 -6.18 1.98 -2.01
C VAL A 157 -6.51 3.08 -1.02
N LEU A 158 -6.29 4.33 -1.42
CA LEU A 158 -6.65 5.53 -0.69
C LEU A 158 -7.93 6.13 -1.28
N LYS A 159 -8.90 6.46 -0.43
CA LYS A 159 -10.16 7.08 -0.83
C LYS A 159 -10.52 8.19 0.14
N ALA A 160 -10.71 9.42 -0.35
CA ALA A 160 -11.29 10.50 0.45
C ALA A 160 -12.72 10.14 0.87
N VAL A 161 -13.00 10.18 2.17
CA VAL A 161 -14.31 9.75 2.71
C VAL A 161 -15.01 10.86 3.49
N TRP A 162 -14.26 11.82 4.01
CA TRP A 162 -14.82 12.90 4.80
C TRP A 162 -13.89 14.12 4.81
N SER A 163 -14.45 15.32 4.82
CA SER A 163 -13.70 16.57 4.98
C SER A 163 -14.29 17.35 6.15
N PRO A 164 -13.72 17.21 7.35
CA PRO A 164 -14.21 17.86 8.55
C PRO A 164 -14.15 19.38 8.47
N THR A 165 -13.23 19.93 7.70
CA THR A 165 -13.08 21.36 7.41
C THR A 165 -12.73 21.59 5.94
N PRO A 166 -12.84 22.82 5.39
CA PRO A 166 -12.40 23.12 4.03
C PRO A 166 -10.90 22.91 3.77
N VAL A 167 -10.10 22.78 4.83
CA VAL A 167 -8.63 22.64 4.75
C VAL A 167 -8.13 21.28 5.22
N SER A 168 -9.00 20.32 5.47
CA SER A 168 -8.64 18.99 5.92
C SER A 168 -9.48 17.91 5.25
N THR A 169 -8.88 16.73 5.07
CA THR A 169 -9.54 15.54 4.50
C THR A 169 -9.12 14.29 5.26
N VAL A 170 -10.08 13.43 5.47
CA VAL A 170 -9.85 12.07 5.99
C VAL A 170 -9.88 11.10 4.82
N TYR A 171 -8.83 10.32 4.68
CA TYR A 171 -8.74 9.27 3.69
C TYR A 171 -8.86 7.90 4.36
N GLU A 172 -9.68 7.05 3.79
CA GLU A 172 -9.70 5.63 4.07
C GLU A 172 -8.48 4.97 3.43
N VAL A 173 -7.74 4.18 4.20
CA VAL A 173 -6.49 3.50 3.81
C VAL A 173 -6.75 2.01 3.83
N ASN A 174 -7.00 1.42 2.68
CA ASN A 174 -7.24 0.00 2.50
C ASN A 174 -5.99 -0.69 1.96
N LEU A 175 -5.34 -1.50 2.79
CA LEU A 175 -4.13 -2.24 2.44
C LEU A 175 -4.45 -3.72 2.30
N LEU A 176 -4.09 -4.31 1.15
CA LEU A 176 -4.05 -5.76 0.98
C LEU A 176 -2.60 -6.20 0.86
N VAL A 177 -2.11 -6.87 1.90
CA VAL A 177 -0.69 -7.16 2.08
C VAL A 177 -0.45 -8.66 2.25
N LYS A 178 0.45 -9.21 1.46
CA LYS A 178 1.00 -10.54 1.64
C LYS A 178 2.33 -10.43 2.40
N THR A 179 2.48 -11.18 3.49
CA THR A 179 3.73 -11.30 4.24
C THR A 179 4.25 -12.73 4.18
N GLU A 180 5.56 -12.91 4.14
CA GLU A 180 6.18 -14.23 4.13
C GLU A 180 6.47 -14.75 5.55
N GLY A 181 5.44 -14.88 6.38
CA GLY A 181 5.56 -15.24 7.79
C GLY A 181 6.37 -16.51 8.08
N LYS A 182 6.31 -17.52 7.21
CA LYS A 182 7.12 -18.76 7.37
C LYS A 182 8.62 -18.54 7.12
N LEU A 183 8.99 -17.65 6.20
CA LEU A 183 10.39 -17.32 5.92
C LEU A 183 10.98 -16.48 7.06
N LEU A 184 10.21 -15.54 7.59
CA LEU A 184 10.60 -14.71 8.73
C LEU A 184 10.86 -15.57 9.98
N ALA A 185 9.99 -16.51 10.30
CA ALA A 185 10.19 -17.43 11.42
C ALA A 185 11.47 -18.28 11.27
N LYS A 186 11.81 -18.73 10.05
CA LYS A 186 13.06 -19.42 9.76
C LYS A 186 14.29 -18.52 9.92
N MET A 187 14.22 -17.27 9.45
CA MET A 187 15.31 -16.30 9.59
C MET A 187 15.54 -15.90 11.06
N ASP A 188 14.47 -15.73 11.84
CA ASP A 188 14.58 -15.45 13.28
C ASP A 188 15.10 -16.64 14.08
N ALA A 189 14.74 -17.87 13.69
CA ALA A 189 15.31 -19.08 14.26
C ALA A 189 16.81 -19.21 13.91
N TRP A 190 17.19 -18.88 12.68
CA TRP A 190 18.59 -18.83 12.25
C TRP A 190 19.40 -17.76 13.00
N ARG A 191 18.87 -16.52 13.14
CA ARG A 191 19.50 -15.44 13.92
C ARG A 191 19.74 -15.85 15.37
N ARG A 192 18.74 -16.45 16.03
CA ARG A 192 18.90 -16.95 17.40
C ARG A 192 19.95 -18.06 17.54
N ARG A 193 20.15 -18.85 16.48
CA ARG A 193 21.12 -19.96 16.47
C ARG A 193 22.55 -19.52 16.25
N TYR A 194 22.73 -18.41 15.53
CA TYR A 194 24.03 -17.89 15.14
C TYR A 194 24.23 -16.45 15.64
N ALA A 195 23.65 -16.14 16.83
CA ALA A 195 23.65 -14.81 17.43
C ALA A 195 25.00 -14.11 17.21
N LEU A 196 24.99 -13.17 16.25
CA LEU A 196 26.03 -12.20 15.97
C LEU A 196 25.63 -10.90 16.66
#